data_fd6e3991f0da1564aa695f1eecd43414
#
_entry.id   fd6e3991f0da1564aa695f1eecd43414
#
_cell.length_a   1.000
_cell.length_b   1.000
_cell.length_c   1.000
_cell.angle_alpha   90.00
_cell.angle_beta   90.00
_cell.angle_gamma   90.00
#
_symmetry.space_group_name_H-M   'P 1'
#
loop_
_entity.id
_entity.type
_entity.pdbx_description
1 polymer ?
#
loop_
_entity_poly.entity_id
_entity_poly.type
_entity_poly.pdbx_seq_one_letter_code
_entity_poly.pdbx_strand_id
1 'polypeptide(L)'
;MRLQGSVALVTGGAGFIGSHLCERLLAEHARVICLDNFRTGHPSNVAHLAADSRFELVEHDVIDAFPKISRGLALTHIYQLACPASPRHYQADPEYTMLTNILGARNALRLAEETGARFLLASTSEVYGDPEVHPQHEDYRGSVNCTGLRACYDEGKRGAETLAFNFWRRGRADVRVARIFNTYGPRMQRDDGRVVSNFICQALAGDDITIYGDGSQTRCFCYVDDTVEGLRRLMDSDRAAGLPVNLGNPHEITVTELAARVIELTASASGVVRKPLP
;
A
#
# COMPACT_ATOMS: atom_id res chain seq x y z
N MET A 1 6.05 -17.99 -12.35
CA MET A 1 5.78 -17.88 -13.81
C MET A 1 6.45 -16.59 -14.28
N ARG A 2 7.17 -16.58 -15.40
CA ARG A 2 7.76 -15.32 -15.90
C ARG A 2 6.65 -14.51 -16.55
N LEU A 3 6.57 -13.21 -16.23
CA LEU A 3 5.58 -12.27 -16.78
C LEU A 3 5.99 -11.79 -18.19
N GLN A 4 6.74 -12.59 -18.94
CA GLN A 4 7.22 -12.24 -20.28
C GLN A 4 6.04 -11.95 -21.21
N GLY A 5 6.01 -10.76 -21.79
CA GLY A 5 4.94 -10.29 -22.67
C GLY A 5 3.75 -9.67 -21.93
N SER A 6 3.74 -9.65 -20.59
CA SER A 6 2.70 -8.96 -19.83
C SER A 6 2.95 -7.46 -19.77
N VAL A 7 1.86 -6.69 -19.69
CA VAL A 7 1.87 -5.23 -19.48
C VAL A 7 1.13 -4.94 -18.20
N ALA A 8 1.85 -4.38 -17.22
CA ALA A 8 1.31 -4.06 -15.91
C ALA A 8 1.21 -2.54 -15.72
N LEU A 9 0.04 -2.07 -15.30
CA LEU A 9 -0.18 -0.72 -14.78
C LEU A 9 -0.05 -0.75 -13.27
N VAL A 10 0.80 0.10 -12.70
CA VAL A 10 0.94 0.30 -11.25
C VAL A 10 0.58 1.74 -10.93
N THR A 11 -0.59 1.99 -10.34
CA THR A 11 -0.95 3.31 -9.84
C THR A 11 -0.34 3.53 -8.46
N GLY A 12 0.11 4.75 -8.16
CA GLY A 12 0.92 4.99 -6.97
C GLY A 12 2.31 4.35 -7.08
N GLY A 13 2.80 4.16 -8.32
CA GLY A 13 4.02 3.42 -8.61
C GLY A 13 5.30 4.15 -8.20
N ALA A 14 5.28 5.46 -7.99
CA ALA A 14 6.40 6.23 -7.43
C ALA A 14 6.34 6.34 -5.89
N GLY A 15 5.34 5.72 -5.25
CA GLY A 15 5.23 5.60 -3.81
C GLY A 15 6.16 4.53 -3.22
N PHE A 16 6.09 4.34 -1.90
CA PHE A 16 6.90 3.37 -1.17
C PHE A 16 6.76 1.95 -1.74
N ILE A 17 5.60 1.30 -1.56
CA ILE A 17 5.39 -0.09 -2.02
C ILE A 17 5.38 -0.17 -3.55
N GLY A 18 4.77 0.83 -4.22
CA GLY A 18 4.65 0.84 -5.67
C GLY A 18 5.99 0.82 -6.41
N SER A 19 7.00 1.53 -5.92
CA SER A 19 8.33 1.57 -6.56
C SER A 19 9.06 0.23 -6.47
N HIS A 20 8.96 -0.48 -5.35
CA HIS A 20 9.49 -1.84 -5.21
C HIS A 20 8.72 -2.84 -6.10
N LEU A 21 7.40 -2.67 -6.23
CA LEU A 21 6.60 -3.50 -7.12
C LEU A 21 6.98 -3.27 -8.60
N CYS A 22 7.19 -2.02 -9.02
CA CYS A 22 7.67 -1.72 -10.38
C CYS A 22 9.00 -2.42 -10.69
N GLU A 23 9.98 -2.37 -9.78
CA GLU A 23 11.26 -3.09 -9.90
C GLU A 23 11.05 -4.59 -10.05
N ARG A 24 10.23 -5.17 -9.17
CA ARG A 24 9.96 -6.61 -9.17
C ARG A 24 9.34 -7.07 -10.49
N LEU A 25 8.35 -6.33 -11.01
CA LEU A 25 7.68 -6.66 -12.27
C LEU A 25 8.63 -6.56 -13.46
N LEU A 26 9.50 -5.54 -13.51
CA LEU A 26 10.54 -5.41 -14.54
C LEU A 26 11.55 -6.56 -14.47
N ALA A 27 11.98 -6.96 -13.27
CA ALA A 27 12.87 -8.10 -13.06
C ALA A 27 12.24 -9.43 -13.54
N GLU A 28 10.93 -9.54 -13.52
CA GLU A 28 10.18 -10.69 -14.06
C GLU A 28 9.81 -10.55 -15.54
N HIS A 29 10.43 -9.57 -16.22
CA HIS A 29 10.27 -9.31 -17.67
C HIS A 29 8.91 -8.76 -18.11
N ALA A 30 8.11 -8.17 -17.22
CA ALA A 30 6.95 -7.40 -17.60
C ALA A 30 7.35 -6.04 -18.23
N ARG A 31 6.46 -5.48 -19.04
CA ARG A 31 6.45 -4.04 -19.30
C ARG A 31 5.65 -3.36 -18.18
N VAL A 32 6.17 -2.27 -17.63
CA VAL A 32 5.57 -1.58 -16.48
C VAL A 32 5.22 -0.14 -16.84
N ILE A 33 3.97 0.22 -16.63
CA ILE A 33 3.48 1.59 -16.70
C ILE A 33 3.27 2.04 -15.25
N CYS A 34 4.15 2.92 -14.77
CA CYS A 34 4.08 3.55 -13.46
C CYS A 34 3.26 4.83 -13.58
N LEU A 35 2.12 4.89 -12.91
CA LEU A 35 1.26 6.07 -12.90
C LEU A 35 1.21 6.66 -11.49
N ASP A 36 1.58 7.94 -11.36
CA ASP A 36 1.62 8.64 -10.07
C ASP A 36 1.44 10.15 -10.29
N ASN A 37 0.83 10.87 -9.36
CA ASN A 37 0.73 12.32 -9.38
C ASN A 37 1.74 13.02 -8.47
N PHE A 38 2.62 12.24 -7.83
CA PHE A 38 3.68 12.67 -6.92
C PHE A 38 3.21 13.44 -5.68
N ARG A 39 1.94 13.34 -5.31
CA ARG A 39 1.42 13.98 -4.09
C ARG A 39 2.07 13.42 -2.81
N THR A 40 2.28 12.11 -2.78
CA THR A 40 2.97 11.40 -1.69
C THR A 40 4.09 10.49 -2.21
N GLY A 41 4.09 10.14 -3.48
CA GLY A 41 5.19 9.49 -4.16
C GLY A 41 6.30 10.49 -4.52
N HIS A 42 7.47 9.98 -4.89
CA HIS A 42 8.58 10.82 -5.32
C HIS A 42 9.23 10.25 -6.59
N PRO A 43 9.50 11.07 -7.63
CA PRO A 43 10.11 10.59 -8.88
C PRO A 43 11.44 9.87 -8.67
N SER A 44 12.23 10.25 -7.66
CA SER A 44 13.51 9.60 -7.34
C SER A 44 13.37 8.12 -6.97
N ASN A 45 12.19 7.70 -6.48
CA ASN A 45 11.95 6.30 -6.11
C ASN A 45 11.99 5.36 -7.33
N VAL A 46 11.76 5.89 -8.53
CA VAL A 46 11.71 5.13 -9.78
C VAL A 46 12.70 5.64 -10.84
N ALA A 47 13.49 6.68 -10.53
CA ALA A 47 14.40 7.31 -11.48
C ALA A 47 15.42 6.31 -12.07
N HIS A 48 15.89 5.35 -11.29
CA HIS A 48 16.83 4.30 -11.72
C HIS A 48 16.21 3.32 -12.73
N LEU A 49 14.88 3.28 -12.88
CA LEU A 49 14.18 2.45 -13.85
C LEU A 49 14.03 3.13 -15.22
N ALA A 50 14.27 4.44 -15.31
CA ALA A 50 14.02 5.23 -16.51
C ALA A 50 14.84 4.80 -17.74
N ALA A 51 15.97 4.12 -17.53
CA ALA A 51 16.79 3.59 -18.61
C ALA A 51 16.26 2.26 -19.21
N ASP A 52 15.33 1.58 -18.54
CA ASP A 52 14.73 0.34 -19.04
C ASP A 52 13.62 0.68 -20.05
N SER A 53 13.78 0.25 -21.31
CA SER A 53 12.79 0.50 -22.38
C SER A 53 11.41 -0.12 -22.12
N ARG A 54 11.29 -0.99 -21.14
CA ARG A 54 10.04 -1.60 -20.68
C ARG A 54 9.35 -0.78 -19.61
N PHE A 55 10.00 0.25 -19.04
CA PHE A 55 9.44 1.14 -18.03
C PHE A 55 8.89 2.42 -18.66
N GLU A 56 7.71 2.84 -18.23
CA GLU A 56 7.10 4.10 -18.63
C GLU A 56 6.54 4.80 -17.38
N LEU A 57 6.96 6.04 -17.15
CA LEU A 57 6.44 6.88 -16.08
C LEU A 57 5.40 7.85 -16.64
N VAL A 58 4.20 7.83 -16.06
CA VAL A 58 3.06 8.69 -16.44
C VAL A 58 2.65 9.51 -15.24
N GLU A 59 2.81 10.83 -15.32
CA GLU A 59 2.29 11.75 -14.32
C GLU A 59 0.79 11.94 -14.54
N HIS A 60 -0.03 11.44 -13.60
CA HIS A 60 -1.49 11.51 -13.69
C HIS A 60 -2.15 11.26 -12.34
N ASP A 61 -3.28 11.94 -12.10
CA ASP A 61 -4.12 11.70 -10.92
C ASP A 61 -5.16 10.61 -11.21
N VAL A 62 -5.25 9.60 -10.35
CA VAL A 62 -6.21 8.49 -10.51
C VAL A 62 -7.67 8.91 -10.35
N ILE A 63 -7.94 10.09 -9.77
CA ILE A 63 -9.29 10.66 -9.67
C ILE A 63 -9.84 11.02 -11.06
N ASP A 64 -8.96 11.43 -11.95
CA ASP A 64 -9.30 11.81 -13.32
C ASP A 64 -9.44 10.59 -14.23
N ALA A 65 -10.09 10.77 -15.38
CA ALA A 65 -10.21 9.74 -16.38
C ALA A 65 -8.81 9.36 -16.93
N PHE A 66 -8.51 8.05 -16.94
CA PHE A 66 -7.19 7.61 -17.40
C PHE A 66 -6.93 7.99 -18.86
N PRO A 67 -5.74 8.52 -19.17
CA PRO A 67 -5.32 8.76 -20.54
C PRO A 67 -5.17 7.44 -21.30
N LYS A 68 -5.00 7.49 -22.62
CA LYS A 68 -4.66 6.30 -23.43
C LYS A 68 -3.22 5.86 -23.15
N ILE A 69 -3.02 5.15 -22.02
CA ILE A 69 -1.69 4.80 -21.48
C ILE A 69 -1.06 3.57 -22.13
N SER A 70 -1.82 2.70 -22.75
CA SER A 70 -1.27 1.44 -23.27
C SER A 70 -0.58 1.56 -24.62
N ARG A 71 -0.65 2.70 -25.31
CA ARG A 71 -0.09 2.92 -26.66
C ARG A 71 -0.34 1.75 -27.64
N GLY A 72 -1.51 1.11 -27.54
CA GLY A 72 -1.87 -0.05 -28.37
C GLY A 72 -1.41 -1.40 -27.81
N LEU A 73 -0.77 -1.45 -26.65
CA LEU A 73 -0.45 -2.69 -25.95
C LEU A 73 -1.64 -3.14 -25.08
N ALA A 74 -1.94 -4.43 -25.08
CA ALA A 74 -2.97 -4.99 -24.23
C ALA A 74 -2.50 -5.00 -22.76
N LEU A 75 -3.14 -4.21 -21.90
CA LEU A 75 -2.94 -4.34 -20.46
C LEU A 75 -3.36 -5.74 -19.99
N THR A 76 -2.51 -6.36 -19.18
CA THR A 76 -2.77 -7.68 -18.62
C THR A 76 -3.00 -7.64 -17.10
N HIS A 77 -2.38 -6.66 -16.42
CA HIS A 77 -2.43 -6.52 -14.96
C HIS A 77 -2.58 -5.05 -14.56
N ILE A 78 -3.44 -4.77 -13.59
CA ILE A 78 -3.61 -3.45 -12.98
C ILE A 78 -3.45 -3.60 -11.47
N TYR A 79 -2.44 -2.95 -10.91
CA TYR A 79 -2.20 -2.84 -9.48
C TYR A 79 -2.63 -1.44 -9.02
N GLN A 80 -3.75 -1.35 -8.31
CA GLN A 80 -4.27 -0.10 -7.77
C GLN A 80 -3.73 0.13 -6.37
N LEU A 81 -2.60 0.89 -6.27
CA LEU A 81 -1.96 1.22 -5.00
C LEU A 81 -2.10 2.71 -4.63
N ALA A 82 -2.49 3.56 -5.59
CA ALA A 82 -2.56 5.01 -5.37
C ALA A 82 -3.53 5.36 -4.24
N CYS A 83 -2.99 5.89 -3.15
CA CYS A 83 -3.71 6.49 -2.03
C CYS A 83 -2.73 7.12 -1.04
N PRO A 84 -2.99 8.30 -0.46
CA PRO A 84 -2.31 8.75 0.76
C PRO A 84 -2.55 7.72 1.87
N ALA A 85 -1.48 7.11 2.42
CA ALA A 85 -1.60 5.94 3.29
C ALA A 85 -1.05 6.14 4.71
N SER A 86 -0.45 7.30 5.01
CA SER A 86 -0.02 7.62 6.37
C SER A 86 -0.97 8.60 7.03
N PRO A 87 -1.13 8.55 8.39
CA PRO A 87 -2.01 9.46 9.11
C PRO A 87 -1.78 10.94 8.78
N ARG A 88 -0.53 11.35 8.70
CA ARG A 88 -0.16 12.71 8.33
C ARG A 88 -0.68 13.13 6.95
N HIS A 89 -0.57 12.25 5.97
CA HIS A 89 -0.95 12.58 4.60
C HIS A 89 -2.45 12.48 4.36
N TYR A 90 -3.12 11.43 4.85
CA TYR A 90 -4.55 11.28 4.60
C TYR A 90 -5.41 12.26 5.41
N GLN A 91 -4.92 12.75 6.56
CA GLN A 91 -5.58 13.77 7.37
C GLN A 91 -5.33 15.20 6.86
N ALA A 92 -4.25 15.42 6.11
CA ALA A 92 -3.96 16.73 5.52
C ALA A 92 -5.02 17.16 4.47
N ASP A 93 -5.60 16.20 3.76
CA ASP A 93 -6.69 16.41 2.82
C ASP A 93 -7.61 15.18 2.82
N PRO A 94 -8.58 15.14 3.74
CA PRO A 94 -9.46 14.00 3.91
C PRO A 94 -10.39 13.77 2.71
N GLU A 95 -10.88 14.83 2.09
CA GLU A 95 -11.75 14.74 0.90
C GLU A 95 -10.99 14.09 -0.26
N TYR A 96 -9.81 14.60 -0.57
CA TYR A 96 -8.96 14.04 -1.62
C TYR A 96 -8.61 12.58 -1.35
N THR A 97 -8.30 12.22 -0.11
CA THR A 97 -7.99 10.84 0.28
C THR A 97 -9.17 9.90 0.00
N MET A 98 -10.37 10.32 0.38
CA MET A 98 -11.57 9.52 0.14
C MET A 98 -11.85 9.38 -1.36
N LEU A 99 -11.80 10.49 -2.11
CA LEU A 99 -12.02 10.49 -3.57
C LEU A 99 -10.97 9.65 -4.30
N THR A 100 -9.69 9.70 -3.90
CA THR A 100 -8.62 8.87 -4.47
C THR A 100 -8.94 7.39 -4.33
N ASN A 101 -9.44 6.96 -3.17
CA ASN A 101 -9.83 5.56 -2.95
C ASN A 101 -11.03 5.16 -3.81
N ILE A 102 -12.07 6.00 -3.87
CA ILE A 102 -13.34 5.65 -4.54
C ILE A 102 -13.24 5.83 -6.06
N LEU A 103 -12.87 7.04 -6.51
CA LEU A 103 -12.81 7.34 -7.95
C LEU A 103 -11.61 6.66 -8.60
N GLY A 104 -10.46 6.62 -7.93
CA GLY A 104 -9.27 5.93 -8.43
C GLY A 104 -9.54 4.43 -8.63
N ALA A 105 -10.13 3.76 -7.63
CA ALA A 105 -10.51 2.36 -7.77
C ALA A 105 -11.55 2.16 -8.88
N ARG A 106 -12.58 3.02 -8.98
CA ARG A 106 -13.59 2.95 -10.03
C ARG A 106 -12.98 3.11 -11.43
N ASN A 107 -12.08 4.08 -11.61
CA ASN A 107 -11.45 4.34 -12.90
C ASN A 107 -10.55 3.16 -13.32
N ALA A 108 -9.77 2.61 -12.38
CA ALA A 108 -8.93 1.44 -12.62
C ALA A 108 -9.75 0.17 -12.90
N LEU A 109 -10.88 -0.03 -12.20
CA LEU A 109 -11.81 -1.14 -12.47
C LEU A 109 -12.47 -1.03 -13.85
N ARG A 110 -12.83 0.18 -14.30
CA ARG A 110 -13.36 0.39 -15.65
C ARG A 110 -12.30 0.08 -16.70
N LEU A 111 -11.07 0.50 -16.48
CA LEU A 111 -9.96 0.15 -17.37
C LEU A 111 -9.74 -1.37 -17.41
N ALA A 112 -9.85 -2.06 -16.27
CA ALA A 112 -9.78 -3.52 -16.21
C ALA A 112 -10.92 -4.19 -17.01
N GLU A 113 -12.14 -3.67 -16.89
CA GLU A 113 -13.29 -4.14 -17.67
C GLU A 113 -13.08 -3.96 -19.19
N GLU A 114 -12.59 -2.79 -19.61
CA GLU A 114 -12.35 -2.44 -21.02
C GLU A 114 -11.22 -3.28 -21.65
N THR A 115 -10.19 -3.61 -20.86
CA THR A 115 -8.98 -4.27 -21.37
C THR A 115 -8.97 -5.78 -21.12
N GLY A 116 -9.83 -6.30 -20.24
CA GLY A 116 -9.76 -7.67 -19.74
C GLY A 116 -8.60 -7.93 -18.78
N ALA A 117 -7.92 -6.90 -18.31
CA ALA A 117 -6.80 -7.01 -17.40
C ALA A 117 -7.25 -7.52 -16.03
N ARG A 118 -6.42 -8.37 -15.39
CA ARG A 118 -6.58 -8.74 -13.99
C ARG A 118 -6.33 -7.54 -13.08
N PHE A 119 -7.19 -7.34 -12.11
CA PHE A 119 -7.15 -6.19 -11.21
C PHE A 119 -6.82 -6.60 -9.78
N LEU A 120 -5.87 -5.90 -9.15
CA LEU A 120 -5.56 -6.03 -7.73
C LEU A 120 -5.72 -4.68 -7.03
N LEU A 121 -6.55 -4.66 -5.98
CA LEU A 121 -6.71 -3.53 -5.07
C LEU A 121 -5.78 -3.68 -3.86
N ALA A 122 -4.90 -2.72 -3.65
CA ALA A 122 -4.22 -2.55 -2.36
C ALA A 122 -5.18 -1.94 -1.35
N SER A 123 -5.83 -2.80 -0.57
CA SER A 123 -6.58 -2.47 0.62
C SER A 123 -5.66 -2.46 1.85
N THR A 124 -6.20 -2.46 3.03
CA THR A 124 -5.47 -2.26 4.28
C THR A 124 -6.09 -3.05 5.42
N SER A 125 -5.30 -3.36 6.47
CA SER A 125 -5.83 -3.86 7.75
C SER A 125 -6.77 -2.85 8.45
N GLU A 126 -6.70 -1.56 8.11
CA GLU A 126 -7.55 -0.52 8.69
C GLU A 126 -9.04 -0.68 8.33
N VAL A 127 -9.39 -1.53 7.35
CA VAL A 127 -10.78 -1.92 7.08
C VAL A 127 -11.42 -2.66 8.26
N TYR A 128 -10.61 -3.18 9.18
CA TYR A 128 -11.04 -3.82 10.42
C TYR A 128 -11.34 -2.81 11.55
N GLY A 129 -10.88 -1.56 11.43
CA GLY A 129 -11.11 -0.50 12.41
C GLY A 129 -10.42 -0.77 13.74
N ASP A 130 -11.17 -0.57 14.84
CA ASP A 130 -10.77 -0.96 16.21
C ASP A 130 -11.22 -2.41 16.46
N PRO A 131 -10.33 -3.41 16.25
CA PRO A 131 -10.77 -4.78 16.11
C PRO A 131 -11.08 -5.42 17.47
N GLU A 132 -12.25 -6.04 17.56
CA GLU A 132 -12.69 -6.88 18.68
C GLU A 132 -12.20 -8.33 18.56
N VAL A 133 -11.64 -8.70 17.39
CA VAL A 133 -11.13 -10.04 17.07
C VAL A 133 -9.64 -9.98 16.83
N HIS A 134 -8.90 -10.85 17.52
CA HIS A 134 -7.45 -10.95 17.38
C HIS A 134 -7.01 -12.44 17.35
N PRO A 135 -6.19 -12.86 16.35
CA PRO A 135 -5.82 -12.12 15.14
C PRO A 135 -7.02 -11.91 14.19
N GLN A 136 -6.97 -10.83 13.39
CA GLN A 136 -8.02 -10.51 12.42
C GLN A 136 -7.98 -11.52 11.26
N HIS A 137 -9.11 -12.14 10.96
CA HIS A 137 -9.32 -13.00 9.79
C HIS A 137 -10.19 -12.31 8.75
N GLU A 138 -10.14 -12.74 7.50
CA GLU A 138 -10.77 -12.06 6.37
C GLU A 138 -12.31 -12.00 6.45
N ASP A 139 -12.96 -12.93 7.15
CA ASP A 139 -14.41 -12.94 7.39
C ASP A 139 -14.86 -11.94 8.47
N TYR A 140 -13.93 -11.38 9.25
CA TYR A 140 -14.26 -10.37 10.25
C TYR A 140 -14.64 -9.05 9.57
N ARG A 141 -15.83 -8.55 9.88
CA ARG A 141 -16.39 -7.36 9.22
C ARG A 141 -15.80 -6.03 9.66
N GLY A 142 -15.11 -6.03 10.80
CA GLY A 142 -14.51 -4.84 11.38
C GLY A 142 -15.45 -3.95 12.18
N SER A 143 -14.84 -3.01 12.93
CA SER A 143 -15.50 -1.99 13.76
C SER A 143 -14.88 -0.62 13.41
N VAL A 144 -15.33 -0.02 12.30
CA VAL A 144 -14.81 1.26 11.80
C VAL A 144 -15.70 2.40 12.28
N ASN A 145 -15.08 3.47 12.81
CA ASN A 145 -15.77 4.70 13.17
C ASN A 145 -15.86 5.65 11.97
N CYS A 146 -17.03 5.69 11.31
CA CYS A 146 -17.25 6.51 10.12
C CYS A 146 -17.24 8.04 10.36
N THR A 147 -17.25 8.49 11.62
CA THR A 147 -17.17 9.92 12.00
C THR A 147 -15.80 10.30 12.57
N GLY A 148 -14.87 9.36 12.68
CA GLY A 148 -13.54 9.59 13.21
C GLY A 148 -12.60 10.29 12.23
N LEU A 149 -11.50 10.85 12.72
CA LEU A 149 -10.49 11.55 11.91
C LEU A 149 -9.85 10.67 10.84
N ARG A 150 -9.90 9.34 10.99
CA ARG A 150 -9.34 8.37 10.05
C ARG A 150 -10.36 7.87 9.02
N ALA A 151 -11.64 8.21 9.19
CA ALA A 151 -12.73 7.70 8.37
C ALA A 151 -12.52 7.91 6.86
N CYS A 152 -11.91 9.01 6.46
CA CYS A 152 -11.60 9.29 5.05
C CYS A 152 -10.73 8.21 4.39
N TYR A 153 -9.82 7.60 5.15
CA TYR A 153 -8.98 6.50 4.70
C TYR A 153 -9.68 5.15 4.88
N ASP A 154 -10.15 4.87 6.08
CA ASP A 154 -10.71 3.58 6.46
C ASP A 154 -11.97 3.26 5.64
N GLU A 155 -12.95 4.17 5.59
CA GLU A 155 -14.17 4.03 4.78
C GLU A 155 -13.90 4.18 3.28
N GLY A 156 -12.92 5.01 2.89
CA GLY A 156 -12.46 5.08 1.51
C GLY A 156 -11.98 3.73 0.99
N LYS A 157 -11.18 3.00 1.77
CA LYS A 157 -10.70 1.65 1.44
C LYS A 157 -11.84 0.61 1.45
N ARG A 158 -12.75 0.66 2.44
CA ARG A 158 -13.94 -0.20 2.49
C ARG A 158 -14.84 0.02 1.28
N GLY A 159 -15.05 1.28 0.88
CA GLY A 159 -15.80 1.63 -0.32
C GLY A 159 -15.14 1.12 -1.60
N ALA A 160 -13.81 1.22 -1.70
CA ALA A 160 -13.05 0.66 -2.82
C ALA A 160 -13.17 -0.89 -2.90
N GLU A 161 -13.10 -1.60 -1.76
CA GLU A 161 -13.38 -3.05 -1.72
C GLU A 161 -14.80 -3.36 -2.21
N THR A 162 -15.79 -2.56 -1.75
CA THR A 162 -17.19 -2.73 -2.17
C THR A 162 -17.35 -2.61 -3.68
N LEU A 163 -16.70 -1.61 -4.30
CA LEU A 163 -16.69 -1.44 -5.75
C LEU A 163 -16.04 -2.64 -6.45
N ALA A 164 -14.87 -3.06 -5.98
CA ALA A 164 -14.11 -4.17 -6.56
C ALA A 164 -14.93 -5.47 -6.54
N PHE A 165 -15.52 -5.82 -5.40
CA PHE A 165 -16.38 -7.01 -5.29
C PHE A 165 -17.67 -6.90 -6.12
N ASN A 166 -18.23 -5.71 -6.33
CA ASN A 166 -19.37 -5.53 -7.21
C ASN A 166 -19.01 -5.76 -8.69
N PHE A 167 -17.83 -5.32 -9.13
CA PHE A 167 -17.34 -5.61 -10.48
C PHE A 167 -17.13 -7.11 -10.66
N TRP A 168 -16.50 -7.79 -9.69
CA TRP A 168 -16.28 -9.23 -9.74
C TRP A 168 -17.57 -10.03 -9.79
N ARG A 169 -18.54 -9.78 -8.88
CA ARG A 169 -19.81 -10.50 -8.84
C ARG A 169 -20.65 -10.38 -10.11
N ARG A 170 -20.44 -9.28 -10.86
CA ARG A 170 -21.10 -9.04 -12.14
C ARG A 170 -20.30 -9.56 -13.34
N GLY A 171 -19.18 -10.24 -13.13
CA GLY A 171 -18.29 -10.73 -14.20
C GLY A 171 -17.64 -9.63 -15.04
N ARG A 172 -17.51 -8.39 -14.48
CA ARG A 172 -16.98 -7.23 -15.20
C ARG A 172 -15.46 -7.13 -15.12
N ALA A 173 -14.84 -7.64 -14.06
CA ALA A 173 -13.39 -7.68 -13.88
C ALA A 173 -12.96 -8.89 -13.05
N ASP A 174 -11.76 -9.42 -13.33
CA ASP A 174 -11.11 -10.46 -12.54
C ASP A 174 -10.34 -9.83 -11.40
N VAL A 175 -10.90 -9.83 -10.17
CA VAL A 175 -10.49 -9.00 -9.04
C VAL A 175 -9.73 -9.80 -7.98
N ARG A 176 -8.68 -9.17 -7.43
CA ARG A 176 -7.97 -9.56 -6.21
C ARG A 176 -7.98 -8.39 -5.22
N VAL A 177 -8.06 -8.67 -3.94
CA VAL A 177 -8.02 -7.65 -2.88
C VAL A 177 -6.98 -8.03 -1.84
N ALA A 178 -5.97 -7.19 -1.65
CA ALA A 178 -4.91 -7.35 -0.66
C ALA A 178 -5.17 -6.43 0.54
N ARG A 179 -5.48 -6.96 1.72
CA ARG A 179 -5.51 -6.21 2.97
C ARG A 179 -4.11 -6.19 3.56
N ILE A 180 -3.37 -5.12 3.25
CA ILE A 180 -1.96 -4.97 3.62
C ILE A 180 -1.88 -4.52 5.07
N PHE A 181 -1.10 -5.25 5.87
CA PHE A 181 -0.75 -4.88 7.23
C PHE A 181 0.50 -3.98 7.25
N ASN A 182 0.98 -3.58 8.46
CA ASN A 182 2.09 -2.64 8.57
C ASN A 182 3.30 -3.12 7.78
N THR A 183 3.64 -2.39 6.74
CA THR A 183 4.81 -2.65 5.89
C THR A 183 5.87 -1.60 6.16
N TYR A 184 7.15 -2.01 6.21
CA TYR A 184 8.30 -1.14 6.38
C TYR A 184 9.41 -1.49 5.39
N GLY A 185 10.31 -0.55 5.14
CA GLY A 185 11.48 -0.77 4.28
C GLY A 185 12.04 0.52 3.66
N PRO A 186 13.03 0.39 2.77
CA PRO A 186 13.60 1.51 2.03
C PRO A 186 12.54 2.32 1.27
N ARG A 187 12.81 3.60 1.01
CA ARG A 187 11.91 4.57 0.35
C ARG A 187 10.65 4.92 1.15
N MET A 188 10.52 4.44 2.38
CA MET A 188 9.54 4.97 3.31
C MET A 188 9.92 6.41 3.67
N GLN A 189 8.96 7.34 3.66
CA GLN A 189 9.26 8.74 3.95
C GLN A 189 9.74 8.90 5.39
N ARG A 190 10.72 9.78 5.62
CA ARG A 190 11.29 10.04 6.96
C ARG A 190 10.25 10.56 7.94
N ASP A 191 9.34 11.39 7.46
CA ASP A 191 8.29 12.04 8.22
C ASP A 191 6.93 11.38 8.03
N ASP A 192 6.92 10.10 7.68
CA ASP A 192 5.72 9.29 7.46
C ASP A 192 4.80 9.23 8.70
N GLY A 193 5.36 9.39 9.89
CA GLY A 193 4.62 9.40 11.16
C GLY A 193 4.38 8.00 11.74
N ARG A 194 4.73 6.92 11.04
CA ARG A 194 4.62 5.55 11.53
C ARG A 194 5.82 5.17 12.41
N VAL A 195 5.58 4.27 13.36
CA VAL A 195 6.52 3.96 14.44
C VAL A 195 7.91 3.52 13.95
N VAL A 196 8.00 2.66 12.92
CA VAL A 196 9.29 2.13 12.44
C VAL A 196 10.14 3.24 11.83
N SER A 197 9.58 4.06 10.93
CA SER A 197 10.31 5.18 10.31
C SER A 197 10.73 6.22 11.34
N ASN A 198 9.83 6.55 12.28
CA ASN A 198 10.13 7.51 13.35
C ASN A 198 11.31 7.03 14.21
N PHE A 199 11.27 5.79 14.69
CA PHE A 199 12.32 5.25 15.56
C PHE A 199 13.67 5.19 14.84
N ILE A 200 13.69 4.73 13.58
CA ILE A 200 14.93 4.69 12.78
C ILE A 200 15.48 6.10 12.57
N CYS A 201 14.64 7.07 12.22
CA CYS A 201 15.09 8.46 12.00
C CYS A 201 15.61 9.09 13.28
N GLN A 202 14.93 8.88 14.42
CA GLN A 202 15.38 9.37 15.72
C GLN A 202 16.73 8.75 16.12
N ALA A 203 16.85 7.42 16.02
CA ALA A 203 18.08 6.73 16.36
C ALA A 203 19.28 7.18 15.50
N LEU A 204 19.09 7.35 14.19
CA LEU A 204 20.13 7.81 13.27
C LEU A 204 20.51 9.29 13.47
N ALA A 205 19.58 10.11 13.98
CA ALA A 205 19.85 11.52 14.33
C ALA A 205 20.52 11.66 15.70
N GLY A 206 20.58 10.60 16.51
CA GLY A 206 21.03 10.66 17.90
C GLY A 206 20.00 11.25 18.86
N ASP A 207 18.75 11.40 18.41
CA ASP A 207 17.65 11.86 19.25
C ASP A 207 17.07 10.68 20.07
N ASP A 208 16.45 11.00 21.22
CA ASP A 208 15.76 10.00 22.01
C ASP A 208 14.56 9.42 21.26
N ILE A 209 14.39 8.08 21.32
CA ILE A 209 13.25 7.40 20.74
C ILE A 209 11.99 7.67 21.56
N THR A 210 10.95 8.21 20.91
CA THR A 210 9.70 8.59 21.56
C THR A 210 8.68 7.46 21.47
N ILE A 211 8.32 6.86 22.61
CA ILE A 211 7.25 5.89 22.74
C ILE A 211 6.01 6.60 23.30
N TYR A 212 4.86 6.46 22.62
CA TYR A 212 3.57 6.91 23.13
C TYR A 212 2.89 5.81 23.92
N GLY A 213 2.44 6.13 25.13
CA GLY A 213 1.93 5.17 26.13
C GLY A 213 3.07 4.42 26.83
N ASP A 214 2.78 3.22 27.34
CA ASP A 214 3.73 2.38 28.05
C ASP A 214 4.62 1.51 27.15
N GLY A 215 4.29 1.41 25.85
CA GLY A 215 5.02 0.63 24.85
C GLY A 215 4.71 -0.87 24.89
N SER A 216 3.73 -1.32 25.65
CA SER A 216 3.30 -2.73 25.72
C SER A 216 2.46 -3.17 24.50
N GLN A 217 1.91 -2.21 23.76
CA GLN A 217 1.10 -2.50 22.59
C GLN A 217 1.92 -3.26 21.54
N THR A 218 1.34 -4.34 21.01
CA THR A 218 1.98 -5.17 19.98
C THR A 218 1.64 -4.73 18.57
N ARG A 219 2.54 -5.00 17.64
CA ARG A 219 2.35 -4.81 16.20
C ARG A 219 3.09 -5.90 15.44
N CYS A 220 2.57 -6.21 14.27
CA CYS A 220 3.27 -7.05 13.28
C CYS A 220 3.82 -6.15 12.18
N PHE A 221 5.07 -6.39 11.77
CA PHE A 221 5.71 -5.61 10.70
C PHE A 221 6.20 -6.53 9.59
N CYS A 222 5.78 -6.26 8.38
CA CYS A 222 6.16 -6.99 7.18
C CYS A 222 7.22 -6.18 6.41
N TYR A 223 8.31 -6.82 6.00
CA TYR A 223 9.29 -6.15 5.15
C TYR A 223 8.73 -5.97 3.74
N VAL A 224 9.11 -4.87 3.07
CA VAL A 224 8.51 -4.48 1.79
C VAL A 224 8.65 -5.53 0.70
N ASP A 225 9.77 -6.27 0.65
CA ASP A 225 9.98 -7.32 -0.35
C ASP A 225 8.98 -8.47 -0.16
N ASP A 226 8.65 -8.83 1.09
CA ASP A 226 7.65 -9.86 1.38
C ASP A 226 6.25 -9.37 1.00
N THR A 227 5.95 -8.09 1.26
CA THR A 227 4.67 -7.48 0.83
C THR A 227 4.55 -7.49 -0.70
N VAL A 228 5.61 -7.11 -1.42
CA VAL A 228 5.65 -7.10 -2.88
C VAL A 228 5.53 -8.50 -3.45
N GLU A 229 6.23 -9.47 -2.88
CA GLU A 229 6.09 -10.88 -3.27
C GLU A 229 4.67 -11.40 -3.01
N GLY A 230 4.05 -11.02 -1.88
CA GLY A 230 2.66 -11.34 -1.57
C GLY A 230 1.69 -10.76 -2.61
N LEU A 231 1.82 -9.47 -2.97
CA LEU A 231 1.02 -8.82 -4.02
C LEU A 231 1.19 -9.53 -5.36
N ARG A 232 2.42 -9.87 -5.70
CA ARG A 232 2.77 -10.55 -6.94
C ARG A 232 2.11 -11.94 -7.02
N ARG A 233 2.20 -12.75 -5.94
CA ARG A 233 1.58 -14.07 -5.87
C ARG A 233 0.05 -14.00 -5.84
N LEU A 234 -0.50 -13.02 -5.13
CA LEU A 234 -1.93 -12.81 -5.06
C LEU A 234 -2.51 -12.47 -6.43
N MET A 235 -1.84 -11.61 -7.21
CA MET A 235 -2.24 -11.27 -8.57
C MET A 235 -2.36 -12.52 -9.47
N ASP A 236 -1.47 -13.49 -9.33
CA ASP A 236 -1.46 -14.71 -10.12
C ASP A 236 -2.42 -15.80 -9.62
N SER A 237 -2.93 -15.67 -8.39
CA SER A 237 -3.73 -16.70 -7.75
C SER A 237 -5.18 -16.70 -8.27
N ASP A 238 -5.58 -17.75 -8.97
CA ASP A 238 -6.98 -17.95 -9.37
C ASP A 238 -7.87 -18.29 -8.16
N ARG A 239 -7.30 -18.91 -7.12
CA ARG A 239 -8.03 -19.24 -5.89
C ARG A 239 -8.44 -18.02 -5.09
N ALA A 240 -7.76 -16.89 -5.28
CA ALA A 240 -8.04 -15.65 -4.58
C ALA A 240 -9.00 -14.72 -5.34
N ALA A 241 -9.55 -15.18 -6.48
CA ALA A 241 -10.50 -14.40 -7.26
C ALA A 241 -11.75 -14.06 -6.44
N GLY A 242 -12.03 -12.76 -6.28
CA GLY A 242 -13.18 -12.27 -5.53
C GLY A 242 -13.12 -12.53 -4.03
N LEU A 243 -11.94 -12.75 -3.46
CA LEU A 243 -11.72 -12.90 -2.03
C LEU A 243 -10.78 -11.79 -1.53
N PRO A 244 -11.00 -11.27 -0.31
CA PRO A 244 -9.99 -10.48 0.38
C PRO A 244 -8.91 -11.42 0.93
N VAL A 245 -7.65 -10.97 0.95
CA VAL A 245 -6.52 -11.73 1.51
C VAL A 245 -5.68 -10.80 2.37
N ASN A 246 -5.46 -11.19 3.62
CA ASN A 246 -4.55 -10.50 4.52
C ASN A 246 -3.09 -10.71 4.08
N LEU A 247 -2.35 -9.62 3.91
CA LEU A 247 -0.92 -9.62 3.63
C LEU A 247 -0.16 -8.97 4.77
N GLY A 248 0.63 -9.77 5.48
CA GLY A 248 1.41 -9.30 6.62
C GLY A 248 2.32 -10.38 7.18
N ASN A 249 3.06 -10.05 8.22
CA ASN A 249 3.87 -10.98 8.98
C ASN A 249 3.11 -11.31 10.29
N PRO A 250 2.90 -12.57 10.67
CA PRO A 250 2.18 -12.93 11.88
C PRO A 250 3.02 -12.76 13.17
N HIS A 251 4.30 -12.42 13.06
CA HIS A 251 5.18 -12.27 14.23
C HIS A 251 4.90 -10.93 14.94
N GLU A 252 4.40 -11.02 16.17
CA GLU A 252 4.14 -9.85 17.01
C GLU A 252 5.39 -9.39 17.75
N ILE A 253 5.56 -8.08 17.85
CA ILE A 253 6.60 -7.43 18.64
C ILE A 253 5.98 -6.24 19.39
N THR A 254 6.38 -6.02 20.63
CA THR A 254 5.97 -4.82 21.37
C THR A 254 6.68 -3.58 20.82
N VAL A 255 6.07 -2.40 21.02
CA VAL A 255 6.72 -1.13 20.63
C VAL A 255 8.01 -0.91 21.42
N THR A 256 8.08 -1.37 22.66
CA THR A 256 9.31 -1.33 23.48
C THR A 256 10.42 -2.21 22.89
N GLU A 257 10.11 -3.45 22.49
CA GLU A 257 11.06 -4.34 21.82
C GLU A 257 11.53 -3.80 20.49
N LEU A 258 10.63 -3.18 19.71
CA LEU A 258 10.99 -2.51 18.46
C LEU A 258 12.01 -1.38 18.70
N ALA A 259 11.78 -0.54 19.72
CA ALA A 259 12.72 0.54 20.06
C ALA A 259 14.10 0.00 20.43
N ALA A 260 14.16 -1.04 21.29
CA ALA A 260 15.41 -1.70 21.67
C ALA A 260 16.13 -2.28 20.43
N ARG A 261 15.39 -2.91 19.54
CA ARG A 261 15.94 -3.49 18.30
C ARG A 261 16.48 -2.44 17.34
N VAL A 262 15.82 -1.29 17.23
CA VAL A 262 16.30 -0.18 16.39
C VAL A 262 17.59 0.41 16.97
N ILE A 263 17.67 0.65 18.28
CA ILE A 263 18.87 1.14 18.95
C ILE A 263 20.05 0.17 18.71
N GLU A 264 19.83 -1.13 18.92
CA GLU A 264 20.84 -2.16 18.69
C GLU A 264 21.37 -2.14 17.26
N LEU A 265 20.46 -2.19 16.26
CA LEU A 265 20.82 -2.30 14.84
C LEU A 265 21.47 -1.02 14.29
N THR A 266 21.14 0.14 14.85
CA THR A 266 21.73 1.43 14.46
C THR A 266 23.00 1.76 15.24
N ALA A 267 23.34 0.96 16.26
CA ALA A 267 24.41 1.24 17.23
C ALA A 267 24.27 2.66 17.84
N SER A 268 23.03 3.14 18.02
CA SER A 268 22.74 4.47 18.51
C SER A 268 22.90 4.57 20.02
N ALA A 269 23.33 5.74 20.50
CA ALA A 269 23.35 6.08 21.92
C ALA A 269 22.00 6.67 22.42
N SER A 270 20.95 6.64 21.59
CA SER A 270 19.63 7.20 21.91
C SER A 270 19.02 6.56 23.16
N GLY A 271 18.47 7.40 24.04
CA GLY A 271 17.58 6.95 25.11
C GLY A 271 16.16 6.67 24.62
N VAL A 272 15.30 6.24 25.54
CA VAL A 272 13.85 6.05 25.28
C VAL A 272 13.07 7.00 26.19
N VAL A 273 12.24 7.84 25.58
CA VAL A 273 11.33 8.77 26.27
C VAL A 273 9.88 8.35 26.05
N ARG A 274 9.12 8.28 27.13
CA ARG A 274 7.68 7.98 27.08
C ARG A 274 6.86 9.26 27.11
N LYS A 275 5.84 9.34 26.23
CA LYS A 275 4.87 10.44 26.19
C LYS A 275 3.45 9.90 26.31
N PRO A 276 2.49 10.69 26.83
CA PRO A 276 1.08 10.31 26.79
C PRO A 276 0.63 9.97 25.34
N LEU A 277 -0.39 9.12 25.23
CA LEU A 277 -1.05 8.90 23.92
C LEU A 277 -1.67 10.22 23.45
N PRO A 278 -1.55 10.55 22.14
CA PRO A 278 -2.10 11.78 21.58
C PRO A 278 -3.63 11.81 21.59
#